data_d31b262711524713658376fa0ef05cfa
#
_entry.id   d31b262711524713658376fa0ef05cfa
#
_cell.length_a   1.000
_cell.length_b   1.000
_cell.length_c   1.000
_cell.angle_alpha   90.00
_cell.angle_beta   90.00
_cell.angle_gamma   90.00
#
_symmetry.space_group_name_H-M   'P 1'
#
loop_
_entity.id
_entity.type
_entity.pdbx_description
1 polymer ?
#
loop_
_entity_poly.entity_id
_entity_poly.type
_entity_poly.pdbx_seq_one_letter_code
_entity_poly.pdbx_strand_id
1 'polypeptide(L)'
;MKKLVKKIINKFGFELKKISQKKKYQINFDDLLKNKICKNPVIFDIGGNKGQSIEKYLNIFNQPIIHSFEPVKTDFDYMYQKFKNNKNIFLNNIALGDKTEKKEFNITAKTDNSSFNKINLGTDWLKERSKEFGTTERGYITSIQKVSVIKLDDYCKDN
;
A
#
# COMPACT_ATOMS: atom_id res chain seq x y z
N MET A 1 9.64 44.92 -5.38
CA MET A 1 10.12 44.89 -3.99
C MET A 1 11.08 43.74 -3.70
N LYS A 2 10.72 42.45 -3.85
CA LYS A 2 11.59 41.29 -3.49
C LYS A 2 12.98 41.26 -4.18
N LYS A 3 13.09 41.66 -5.45
CA LYS A 3 14.39 41.71 -6.18
C LYS A 3 15.34 42.78 -5.65
N LEU A 4 14.81 43.93 -5.20
CA LEU A 4 15.59 45.02 -4.66
C LEU A 4 16.17 44.67 -3.29
N VAL A 5 15.37 44.09 -2.42
CA VAL A 5 15.80 43.63 -1.09
C VAL A 5 16.89 42.55 -1.21
N LYS A 6 16.77 41.60 -2.14
CA LYS A 6 17.81 40.60 -2.39
C LYS A 6 19.14 41.24 -2.85
N LYS A 7 19.06 42.28 -3.69
CA LYS A 7 20.24 42.99 -4.19
C LYS A 7 20.97 43.75 -3.07
N ILE A 8 20.24 44.36 -2.15
CA ILE A 8 20.79 45.08 -0.98
C ILE A 8 21.46 44.08 -0.02
N ILE A 9 20.81 42.98 0.30
CA ILE A 9 21.33 41.99 1.23
C ILE A 9 22.60 41.31 0.68
N ASN A 10 22.65 41.01 -0.62
CA ASN A 10 23.86 40.46 -1.26
C ASN A 10 25.04 41.46 -1.22
N LYS A 11 24.79 42.79 -1.26
CA LYS A 11 25.81 43.81 -1.16
C LYS A 11 26.52 43.85 0.20
N PHE A 12 25.86 43.34 1.25
CA PHE A 12 26.39 43.18 2.60
C PHE A 12 26.99 41.81 2.86
N GLY A 13 27.18 40.96 1.83
CA GLY A 13 27.77 39.62 1.97
C GLY A 13 26.80 38.53 2.48
N PHE A 14 25.49 38.82 2.56
CA PHE A 14 24.50 37.86 2.99
C PHE A 14 23.71 37.27 1.81
N GLU A 15 23.49 35.96 1.76
CA GLU A 15 22.67 35.31 0.75
C GLU A 15 21.30 34.95 1.33
N LEU A 16 20.21 35.49 0.72
CA LEU A 16 18.83 35.04 1.04
C LEU A 16 18.53 33.70 0.37
N LYS A 17 18.58 32.63 1.14
CA LYS A 17 18.07 31.31 0.73
C LYS A 17 16.63 31.19 1.15
N LYS A 18 15.74 30.81 0.21
CA LYS A 18 14.38 30.47 0.51
C LYS A 18 14.40 29.16 1.32
N ILE A 19 14.17 29.26 2.62
CA ILE A 19 14.00 28.08 3.46
C ILE A 19 12.68 27.42 3.02
N SER A 20 12.78 26.31 2.31
CA SER A 20 11.62 25.51 1.97
C SER A 20 11.04 24.94 3.27
N GLN A 21 9.85 25.36 3.66
CA GLN A 21 9.16 24.83 4.85
C GLN A 21 8.78 23.33 4.70
N LYS A 22 9.08 22.71 3.56
CA LYS A 22 8.78 21.29 3.31
C LYS A 22 9.67 20.29 4.06
N LYS A 23 10.65 20.71 4.87
CA LYS A 23 11.45 19.82 5.72
C LYS A 23 10.89 19.65 7.14
N LYS A 24 9.67 20.10 7.41
CA LYS A 24 9.04 19.93 8.71
C LYS A 24 8.51 18.50 8.82
N TYR A 25 9.27 17.64 9.52
CA TYR A 25 8.85 16.32 10.01
C TYR A 25 8.45 15.29 8.93
N GLN A 26 9.35 14.93 8.02
CA GLN A 26 9.29 13.60 7.41
C GLN A 26 9.78 12.60 8.46
N ILE A 27 8.85 12.08 9.25
CA ILE A 27 9.10 10.87 10.03
C ILE A 27 9.31 9.77 8.98
N ASN A 28 10.52 9.22 8.94
CA ASN A 28 10.76 8.03 8.14
C ASN A 28 10.03 6.88 8.86
N PHE A 29 8.93 6.42 8.26
CA PHE A 29 8.10 5.37 8.85
C PHE A 29 8.89 4.08 9.08
N ASP A 30 9.85 3.76 8.21
CA ASP A 30 10.69 2.58 8.33
C ASP A 30 11.64 2.67 9.53
N ASP A 31 12.18 3.85 9.82
CA ASP A 31 12.97 4.08 11.02
C ASP A 31 12.12 4.00 12.30
N LEU A 32 10.85 4.46 12.22
CA LEU A 32 9.91 4.30 13.32
C LEU A 32 9.63 2.82 13.60
N LEU A 33 9.37 2.02 12.57
CA LEU A 33 9.14 0.58 12.69
C LEU A 33 10.36 -0.11 13.31
N LYS A 34 11.57 0.14 12.82
CA LYS A 34 12.82 -0.42 13.33
C LYS A 34 13.06 -0.12 14.82
N ASN A 35 12.70 1.09 15.25
CA ASN A 35 13.02 1.57 16.60
C ASN A 35 11.92 1.27 17.63
N LYS A 36 10.68 1.02 17.20
CA LYS A 36 9.52 0.88 18.08
C LYS A 36 8.92 -0.52 18.13
N ILE A 37 9.23 -1.36 17.16
CA ILE A 37 8.70 -2.72 17.08
C ILE A 37 9.83 -3.72 17.45
N CYS A 38 9.43 -4.86 18.01
CA CYS A 38 10.37 -5.94 18.35
C CYS A 38 11.11 -6.44 17.10
N LYS A 39 12.27 -7.08 17.31
CA LYS A 39 13.15 -7.53 16.20
C LYS A 39 12.50 -8.58 15.31
N ASN A 40 11.65 -9.45 15.87
CA ASN A 40 10.97 -10.54 15.17
C ASN A 40 9.45 -10.39 15.35
N PRO A 41 8.80 -9.43 14.68
CA PRO A 41 7.37 -9.21 14.82
C PRO A 41 6.55 -10.27 14.09
N VAL A 42 5.32 -10.50 14.55
CA VAL A 42 4.26 -11.11 13.74
C VAL A 42 3.54 -9.97 13.02
N ILE A 43 3.43 -10.07 11.70
CA ILE A 43 2.88 -9.04 10.82
C ILE A 43 1.69 -9.61 10.06
N PHE A 44 0.56 -8.94 10.13
CA PHE A 44 -0.61 -9.19 9.27
C PHE A 44 -0.60 -8.15 8.14
N ASP A 45 -0.33 -8.62 6.93
CA ASP A 45 -0.25 -7.82 5.70
C ASP A 45 -1.55 -7.97 4.92
N ILE A 46 -2.44 -6.99 5.03
CA ILE A 46 -3.79 -7.05 4.48
C ILE A 46 -3.82 -6.32 3.14
N GLY A 47 -4.00 -7.06 2.04
CA GLY A 47 -3.87 -6.58 0.67
C GLY A 47 -2.42 -6.65 0.19
N GLY A 48 -1.80 -7.83 0.30
CA GLY A 48 -0.39 -8.06 -0.02
C GLY A 48 -0.03 -7.83 -1.49
N ASN A 49 -1.02 -7.80 -2.38
CA ASN A 49 -0.86 -7.63 -3.82
C ASN A 49 0.24 -8.58 -4.36
N LYS A 50 1.29 -8.06 -5.00
CA LYS A 50 2.44 -8.84 -5.52
C LYS A 50 3.55 -9.05 -4.48
N GLY A 51 3.31 -8.70 -3.20
CA GLY A 51 4.23 -8.93 -2.10
C GLY A 51 5.25 -7.81 -1.86
N GLN A 52 5.00 -6.57 -2.32
CA GLN A 52 5.90 -5.43 -2.13
C GLN A 52 6.08 -5.09 -0.64
N SER A 53 5.01 -5.19 0.15
CA SER A 53 5.04 -5.02 1.60
C SER A 53 5.87 -6.11 2.29
N ILE A 54 5.76 -7.35 1.85
CA ILE A 54 6.57 -8.47 2.36
C ILE A 54 8.06 -8.18 2.16
N GLU A 55 8.49 -7.78 0.94
CA GLU A 55 9.88 -7.40 0.68
C GLU A 55 10.37 -6.31 1.61
N LYS A 56 9.53 -5.29 1.80
CA LYS A 56 9.83 -4.19 2.70
C LYS A 56 10.03 -4.67 4.14
N TYR A 57 9.15 -5.53 4.66
CA TYR A 57 9.27 -6.04 6.03
C TYR A 57 10.48 -6.96 6.21
N LEU A 58 10.81 -7.79 5.21
CA LEU A 58 12.02 -8.61 5.23
C LEU A 58 13.31 -7.77 5.25
N ASN A 59 13.29 -6.57 4.67
CA ASN A 59 14.42 -5.62 4.73
C ASN A 59 14.48 -4.84 6.06
N ILE A 60 13.35 -4.67 6.73
CA ILE A 60 13.27 -3.91 8.00
C ILE A 60 13.60 -4.80 9.21
N PHE A 61 13.04 -6.00 9.26
CA PHE A 61 13.09 -6.88 10.42
C PHE A 61 13.95 -8.11 10.17
N ASN A 62 14.53 -8.64 11.26
CA ASN A 62 15.26 -9.90 11.21
C ASN A 62 14.27 -11.05 11.49
N GLN A 63 14.02 -11.91 10.50
CA GLN A 63 13.13 -13.08 10.62
C GLN A 63 11.69 -12.75 11.12
N PRO A 64 10.96 -11.79 10.50
CA PRO A 64 9.58 -11.55 10.86
C PRO A 64 8.73 -12.77 10.48
N ILE A 65 7.63 -12.99 11.20
CA ILE A 65 6.55 -13.91 10.79
C ILE A 65 5.51 -13.06 10.08
N ILE A 66 5.19 -13.40 8.82
CA ILE A 66 4.27 -12.57 8.00
C ILE A 66 3.09 -13.42 7.55
N HIS A 67 1.89 -13.02 7.93
CA HIS A 67 0.63 -13.54 7.39
C HIS A 67 0.09 -12.54 6.38
N SER A 68 0.21 -12.85 5.09
CA SER A 68 -0.23 -11.96 4.01
C SER A 68 -1.52 -12.47 3.37
N PHE A 69 -2.44 -11.55 3.09
CA PHE A 69 -3.78 -11.82 2.58
C PHE A 69 -3.97 -11.05 1.28
N GLU A 70 -4.25 -11.77 0.17
CA GLU A 70 -4.49 -11.16 -1.13
C GLU A 70 -5.66 -11.89 -1.83
N PRO A 71 -6.81 -11.23 -1.99
CA PRO A 71 -7.98 -11.86 -2.60
C PRO A 71 -7.87 -12.00 -4.12
N VAL A 72 -7.11 -11.14 -4.81
CA VAL A 72 -6.97 -11.17 -6.26
C VAL A 72 -6.06 -12.31 -6.67
N LYS A 73 -6.64 -13.34 -7.31
CA LYS A 73 -5.94 -14.60 -7.62
C LYS A 73 -4.64 -14.39 -8.40
N THR A 74 -4.63 -13.52 -9.39
CA THR A 74 -3.44 -13.26 -10.22
C THR A 74 -2.29 -12.65 -9.42
N ASP A 75 -2.58 -11.70 -8.53
CA ASP A 75 -1.58 -11.06 -7.68
C ASP A 75 -1.11 -12.00 -6.58
N PHE A 76 -2.04 -12.78 -6.00
CA PHE A 76 -1.71 -13.85 -5.06
C PHE A 76 -0.77 -14.88 -5.69
N ASP A 77 -1.02 -15.36 -6.91
CA ASP A 77 -0.18 -16.35 -7.56
C ASP A 77 1.24 -15.82 -7.79
N TYR A 78 1.38 -14.54 -8.17
CA TYR A 78 2.67 -13.90 -8.28
C TYR A 78 3.40 -13.86 -6.93
N MET A 79 2.72 -13.41 -5.87
CA MET A 79 3.24 -13.35 -4.52
C MET A 79 3.63 -14.77 -4.02
N TYR A 80 2.77 -15.77 -4.27
CA TYR A 80 3.00 -17.15 -3.88
C TYR A 80 4.28 -17.73 -4.52
N GLN A 81 4.47 -17.56 -5.82
CA GLN A 81 5.69 -18.05 -6.50
C GLN A 81 6.95 -17.46 -5.90
N LYS A 82 6.88 -16.21 -5.47
CA LYS A 82 8.04 -15.49 -4.93
C LYS A 82 8.40 -15.91 -3.51
N PHE A 83 7.41 -16.19 -2.66
CA PHE A 83 7.64 -16.36 -1.23
C PHE A 83 7.32 -17.76 -0.68
N LYS A 84 6.76 -18.70 -1.45
CA LYS A 84 6.33 -20.04 -1.02
C LYS A 84 7.40 -20.86 -0.30
N ASN A 85 8.67 -20.57 -0.52
CA ASN A 85 9.79 -21.30 0.10
C ASN A 85 10.25 -20.68 1.43
N ASN A 86 9.70 -19.53 1.82
CA ASN A 86 10.04 -18.91 3.10
C ASN A 86 9.06 -19.40 4.18
N LYS A 87 9.61 -20.17 5.13
CA LYS A 87 8.80 -20.82 6.21
C LYS A 87 8.15 -19.84 7.19
N ASN A 88 8.61 -18.59 7.21
CA ASN A 88 8.04 -17.54 8.07
C ASN A 88 6.97 -16.70 7.36
N ILE A 89 6.61 -17.04 6.12
CA ILE A 89 5.59 -16.30 5.35
C ILE A 89 4.41 -17.22 5.04
N PHE A 90 3.26 -16.85 5.57
CA PHE A 90 1.98 -17.53 5.40
C PHE A 90 1.13 -16.76 4.40
N LEU A 91 0.90 -17.34 3.23
CA LEU A 91 0.23 -16.71 2.10
C LEU A 91 -1.21 -17.20 1.99
N ASN A 92 -2.17 -16.27 1.95
CA ASN A 92 -3.60 -16.56 2.01
C ASN A 92 -4.34 -15.89 0.84
N ASN A 93 -4.95 -16.69 -0.05
CA ASN A 93 -5.77 -16.16 -1.15
C ASN A 93 -7.22 -15.91 -0.68
N ILE A 94 -7.35 -15.01 0.28
CA ILE A 94 -8.62 -14.59 0.90
C ILE A 94 -8.54 -13.10 1.25
N ALA A 95 -9.69 -12.48 1.45
CA ALA A 95 -9.79 -11.16 2.05
C ALA A 95 -10.13 -11.25 3.54
N LEU A 96 -9.81 -10.22 4.30
CA LEU A 96 -10.29 -10.07 5.67
C LEU A 96 -11.47 -9.10 5.72
N GLY A 97 -12.43 -9.39 6.59
CA GLY A 97 -13.63 -8.57 6.79
C GLY A 97 -14.30 -8.85 8.13
N ASP A 98 -15.48 -8.26 8.32
CA ASP A 98 -16.28 -8.37 9.54
C ASP A 98 -17.12 -9.67 9.62
N LYS A 99 -17.23 -10.37 8.50
CA LYS A 99 -18.00 -11.60 8.36
C LYS A 99 -17.28 -12.62 7.50
N THR A 100 -17.50 -13.90 7.79
CA THR A 100 -17.07 -15.00 6.93
C THR A 100 -18.11 -15.23 5.85
N GLU A 101 -17.80 -14.83 4.62
CA GLU A 101 -18.71 -14.87 3.48
C GLU A 101 -17.96 -14.98 2.15
N LYS A 102 -18.70 -15.19 1.06
CA LYS A 102 -18.22 -14.93 -0.31
C LYS A 102 -18.81 -13.62 -0.80
N LYS A 103 -17.95 -12.70 -1.23
CA LYS A 103 -18.35 -11.35 -1.62
C LYS A 103 -17.76 -10.95 -2.96
N GLU A 104 -18.50 -10.13 -3.72
CA GLU A 104 -18.01 -9.56 -4.95
C GLU A 104 -16.92 -8.51 -4.67
N PHE A 105 -15.82 -8.61 -5.41
CA PHE A 105 -14.66 -7.76 -5.32
C PHE A 105 -14.38 -7.12 -6.67
N ASN A 106 -14.32 -5.80 -6.73
CA ASN A 106 -14.07 -5.05 -7.94
C ASN A 106 -12.57 -5.06 -8.26
N ILE A 107 -12.21 -5.68 -9.38
CA ILE A 107 -10.83 -5.65 -9.90
C ILE A 107 -10.69 -4.43 -10.79
N THR A 108 -9.70 -3.60 -10.51
CA THR A 108 -9.44 -2.39 -11.27
C THR A 108 -8.27 -2.53 -12.22
N ALA A 109 -8.14 -1.63 -13.18
CA ALA A 109 -7.03 -1.58 -14.13
C ALA A 109 -5.66 -1.51 -13.43
N LYS A 110 -5.63 -0.94 -12.23
CA LYS A 110 -4.50 -1.02 -11.31
C LYS A 110 -4.92 -1.84 -10.10
N THR A 111 -4.48 -3.09 -10.02
CA THR A 111 -4.98 -4.10 -9.07
C THR A 111 -4.84 -3.70 -7.60
N ASP A 112 -3.87 -2.88 -7.24
CA ASP A 112 -3.69 -2.35 -5.88
C ASP A 112 -4.80 -1.34 -5.45
N ASN A 113 -5.67 -0.91 -6.37
CA ASN A 113 -6.86 -0.11 -6.09
C ASN A 113 -8.15 -0.95 -6.07
N SER A 114 -8.05 -2.27 -6.23
CA SER A 114 -9.19 -3.18 -6.20
C SER A 114 -9.80 -3.25 -4.79
N SER A 115 -11.11 -3.32 -4.70
CA SER A 115 -11.80 -3.29 -3.40
C SER A 115 -13.24 -3.77 -3.46
N PHE A 116 -13.86 -3.94 -2.27
CA PHE A 116 -15.29 -4.19 -2.13
C PHE A 116 -16.16 -2.96 -2.39
N ASN A 117 -15.56 -1.77 -2.38
CA ASN A 117 -16.29 -0.53 -2.50
C ASN A 117 -16.66 -0.26 -3.95
N LYS A 118 -17.84 0.34 -4.14
CA LYS A 118 -18.22 0.89 -5.44
C LYS A 118 -17.37 2.12 -5.77
N ILE A 119 -16.95 2.22 -7.03
CA ILE A 119 -16.24 3.39 -7.52
C ILE A 119 -17.29 4.42 -7.99
N ASN A 120 -17.21 5.63 -7.46
CA ASN A 120 -18.10 6.71 -7.86
C ASN A 120 -17.62 7.34 -9.16
N LEU A 121 -18.48 7.28 -10.20
CA LEU A 121 -18.24 7.94 -11.48
C LEU A 121 -18.24 9.46 -11.32
N GLY A 122 -17.53 10.16 -12.22
CA GLY A 122 -17.49 11.63 -12.26
C GLY A 122 -16.53 12.28 -11.27
N THR A 123 -15.83 11.50 -10.42
CA THR A 123 -14.81 12.06 -9.52
C THR A 123 -13.52 12.40 -10.26
N ASP A 124 -12.85 13.49 -9.87
CA ASP A 124 -11.60 13.89 -10.51
C ASP A 124 -10.50 12.82 -10.34
N TRP A 125 -10.48 12.16 -9.19
CA TRP A 125 -9.58 11.01 -8.97
C TRP A 125 -9.78 9.91 -10.03
N LEU A 126 -11.03 9.51 -10.31
CA LEU A 126 -11.29 8.45 -11.28
C LEU A 126 -10.97 8.88 -12.71
N LYS A 127 -11.26 10.14 -13.07
CA LYS A 127 -10.90 10.72 -14.38
C LYS A 127 -9.40 10.69 -14.61
N GLU A 128 -8.60 11.12 -13.63
CA GLU A 128 -7.13 11.08 -13.69
C GLU A 128 -6.61 9.65 -13.81
N ARG A 129 -7.11 8.74 -12.97
CA ARG A 129 -6.69 7.33 -12.99
C ARG A 129 -7.06 6.63 -14.30
N SER A 130 -8.28 6.83 -14.79
CA SER A 130 -8.71 6.25 -16.06
C SER A 130 -7.82 6.72 -17.21
N LYS A 131 -7.46 7.99 -17.23
CA LYS A 131 -6.53 8.55 -18.22
C LYS A 131 -5.13 7.95 -18.09
N GLU A 132 -4.60 7.83 -16.87
CA GLU A 132 -3.27 7.24 -16.59
C GLU A 132 -3.18 5.80 -17.11
N PHE A 133 -4.25 5.01 -16.97
CA PHE A 133 -4.31 3.62 -17.40
C PHE A 133 -4.94 3.40 -18.78
N GLY A 134 -5.13 4.46 -19.58
CA GLY A 134 -5.62 4.36 -20.94
C GLY A 134 -7.02 3.77 -21.07
N THR A 135 -7.89 3.99 -20.06
CA THR A 135 -9.25 3.46 -20.01
C THR A 135 -10.29 4.58 -19.79
N THR A 136 -11.56 4.23 -19.76
CA THR A 136 -12.65 5.13 -19.38
C THR A 136 -12.99 4.97 -17.90
N GLU A 137 -13.71 5.92 -17.31
CA GLU A 137 -14.16 5.79 -15.92
C GLU A 137 -14.97 4.49 -15.68
N ARG A 138 -15.83 4.10 -16.64
CA ARG A 138 -16.58 2.84 -16.59
C ARG A 138 -15.73 1.62 -16.82
N GLY A 139 -14.67 1.72 -17.62
CA GLY A 139 -13.74 0.65 -17.93
C GLY A 139 -12.62 0.50 -16.88
N TYR A 140 -12.59 1.36 -15.87
CA TYR A 140 -11.58 1.28 -14.80
C TYR A 140 -11.76 0.03 -13.93
N ILE A 141 -13.00 -0.42 -13.70
CA ILE A 141 -13.29 -1.76 -13.17
C ILE A 141 -13.20 -2.73 -14.37
N THR A 142 -12.20 -3.59 -14.35
CA THR A 142 -11.92 -4.53 -15.45
C THR A 142 -12.69 -5.84 -15.30
N SER A 143 -12.98 -6.24 -14.06
CA SER A 143 -13.78 -7.43 -13.76
C SER A 143 -14.29 -7.42 -12.32
N ILE A 144 -15.25 -8.32 -12.04
CA ILE A 144 -15.75 -8.57 -10.69
C ILE A 144 -15.47 -10.04 -10.38
N GLN A 145 -14.83 -10.30 -9.24
CA GLN A 145 -14.53 -11.66 -8.78
C GLN A 145 -15.27 -11.94 -7.46
N LYS A 146 -15.75 -13.17 -7.28
CA LYS A 146 -16.20 -13.64 -5.97
C LYS A 146 -14.99 -14.13 -5.19
N VAL A 147 -14.71 -13.49 -4.07
CA VAL A 147 -13.59 -13.81 -3.17
C VAL A 147 -14.12 -14.31 -1.84
N SER A 148 -13.37 -15.19 -1.19
CA SER A 148 -13.66 -15.60 0.18
C SER A 148 -13.20 -14.50 1.14
N VAL A 149 -14.04 -14.18 2.10
CA VAL A 149 -13.78 -13.24 3.19
C VAL A 149 -13.87 -14.00 4.50
N ILE A 150 -12.93 -13.78 5.41
CA ILE A 150 -12.97 -14.34 6.77
C ILE A 150 -12.70 -13.24 7.80
N LYS A 151 -13.05 -13.49 9.04
CA LYS A 151 -12.66 -12.64 10.16
C LYS A 151 -11.20 -12.92 10.55
N LEU A 152 -10.48 -11.90 10.91
CA LEU A 152 -9.12 -12.08 11.43
C LEU A 152 -9.10 -12.93 12.70
N ASP A 153 -10.09 -12.73 13.61
CA ASP A 153 -10.20 -13.51 14.84
C ASP A 153 -10.39 -15.01 14.58
N ASP A 154 -11.15 -15.37 13.52
CA ASP A 154 -11.34 -16.78 13.15
C ASP A 154 -10.05 -17.35 12.56
N TYR A 155 -9.36 -16.59 11.71
CA TYR A 155 -8.05 -16.98 11.20
C TYR A 155 -7.04 -17.24 12.33
N CYS A 156 -6.98 -16.37 13.35
CA CYS A 156 -6.04 -16.49 14.47
C CYS A 156 -6.35 -17.66 15.43
N LYS A 157 -7.56 -18.23 15.40
CA LYS A 157 -7.88 -19.43 16.20
C LYS A 157 -7.30 -20.70 15.58
N ASP A 158 -7.14 -20.70 14.26
CA ASP A 158 -6.74 -21.88 13.49
C ASP A 158 -5.24 -21.88 13.13
N ASN A 159 -4.53 -20.76 13.40
CA ASN A 159 -3.12 -20.51 13.07
C ASN A 159 -2.36 -19.82 14.22
#